data_fc12d7209a7536272a1065d1e3f34700
#
_entry.id   fc12d7209a7536272a1065d1e3f34700
#
_cell.length_a   1.000
_cell.length_b   1.000
_cell.length_c   1.000
_cell.angle_alpha   90.00
_cell.angle_beta   90.00
_cell.angle_gamma   90.00
#
_symmetry.space_group_name_H-M   'P 1'
#
loop_
_entity.id
_entity.type
_entity.pdbx_description
1 polymer ?
#
loop_
_entity_poly.entity_id
_entity_poly.type
_entity_poly.pdbx_seq_one_letter_code
_entity_poly.pdbx_strand_id
1 'polypeptide(L)'
;SIQNVMQNPSLERTFRGHKSAVTGVSFHPSVQQVASSSLDGLVMVWNFKPQLRAFRFKGHAGPVHSVCFSPTGDVLASASQDRTVRLWTPTVRGDSVTIKAHAGAVRSVSFSASGRELLTASDDMSLKVWALPTRRFKCSLTGHSNWVRSTQFSPDARRIASGSDDKTVKLWDTETKRCVHTFFEHSGIVNSVTFHPSDNGNTLASCSYDKSVNLWDTRAGRLVHHYKAHEASATCVAFHPTGNYLLSTSHDNSVKLWDVREGQVLYTLQGHDGAVNCAEFSQDCKLLASGAVDSCVLVWEADLDKCLQIERPNLKVEATSVVEERRKNASMKTKNGDDEARSANVPASSPPPTPTSTVPTPQQKPQHPYAASKYEVRPMSPQVRSPVSRDATSVPPPPPLETPKSPGRETRTPTSQNGTPSNRRYSMDNTLQHIVGQLEIITRTLSVLEKRISINEDRICEVARVQKEILERQRQTSRRGEA
;
A
#
# COMPACT_ATOMS: atom_id res chain seq x y z
N SER A 1 26.87 30.09 11.39
CA SER A 1 26.63 28.93 10.46
C SER A 1 25.99 27.80 11.25
N ILE A 2 24.67 27.78 11.27
CA ILE A 2 23.91 26.64 11.79
C ILE A 2 23.86 25.64 10.62
N GLN A 3 24.70 24.64 10.68
CA GLN A 3 24.57 23.46 9.83
C GLN A 3 23.27 22.75 10.27
N ASN A 4 22.18 22.96 9.53
CA ASN A 4 20.98 22.12 9.64
C ASN A 4 21.39 20.72 9.19
N VAL A 5 21.66 19.85 10.15
CA VAL A 5 21.84 18.43 9.91
C VAL A 5 20.45 17.89 9.53
N MET A 6 20.23 17.65 8.24
CA MET A 6 19.10 16.83 7.80
C MET A 6 19.18 15.51 8.55
N GLN A 7 18.23 15.22 9.41
CA GLN A 7 18.14 13.90 10.04
C GLN A 7 17.66 12.91 8.97
N ASN A 8 18.62 12.22 8.35
CA ASN A 8 18.32 11.10 7.48
C ASN A 8 17.59 10.03 8.29
N PRO A 9 16.67 9.28 7.67
CA PRO A 9 16.05 8.14 8.32
C PRO A 9 17.12 7.23 8.93
N SER A 10 17.01 6.96 10.23
CA SER A 10 17.98 6.15 10.97
C SER A 10 17.36 4.85 11.47
N LEU A 11 18.17 3.79 11.54
CA LEU A 11 17.74 2.53 12.12
C LEU A 11 17.60 2.67 13.63
N GLU A 12 16.37 2.59 14.16
CA GLU A 12 16.08 2.68 15.58
C GLU A 12 16.18 1.31 16.27
N ARG A 13 15.59 0.28 15.66
CA ARG A 13 15.53 -1.05 16.27
C ARG A 13 15.58 -2.19 15.26
N THR A 14 16.13 -3.31 15.72
CA THR A 14 16.11 -4.58 15.01
C THR A 14 15.42 -5.63 15.89
N PHE A 15 14.34 -6.21 15.41
CA PHE A 15 13.67 -7.33 16.06
C PHE A 15 14.05 -8.64 15.39
N ARG A 16 14.55 -9.57 16.19
CA ARG A 16 14.96 -10.92 15.76
C ARG A 16 14.19 -11.97 16.56
N GLY A 17 13.66 -12.99 15.88
CA GLY A 17 12.91 -14.07 16.55
C GLY A 17 12.12 -14.96 15.61
N HIS A 18 11.80 -14.51 14.40
CA HIS A 18 11.33 -15.40 13.33
C HIS A 18 12.44 -16.34 12.87
N LYS A 19 12.05 -17.52 12.40
CA LYS A 19 12.98 -18.54 11.88
C LYS A 19 13.01 -18.61 10.36
N SER A 20 12.15 -17.86 9.69
CA SER A 20 12.02 -17.79 8.24
C SER A 20 11.63 -16.39 7.83
N ALA A 21 11.57 -16.16 6.51
CA ALA A 21 11.27 -14.86 5.93
C ALA A 21 10.02 -14.21 6.55
N VAL A 22 10.14 -12.93 6.88
CA VAL A 22 9.01 -12.08 7.27
C VAL A 22 8.22 -11.73 6.01
N THR A 23 6.89 -11.87 6.06
CA THR A 23 5.99 -11.71 4.91
C THR A 23 5.07 -10.51 5.03
N GLY A 24 4.79 -10.04 6.26
CA GLY A 24 3.96 -8.89 6.52
C GLY A 24 4.34 -8.23 7.84
N VAL A 25 4.16 -6.92 7.92
CA VAL A 25 4.30 -6.11 9.14
C VAL A 25 3.06 -5.24 9.28
N SER A 26 2.68 -4.90 10.52
CA SER A 26 1.61 -3.95 10.79
C SER A 26 1.83 -3.25 12.13
N PHE A 27 1.67 -1.92 12.14
CA PHE A 27 1.74 -1.14 13.36
C PHE A 27 0.42 -1.21 14.14
N HIS A 28 0.53 -1.31 15.46
CA HIS A 28 -0.61 -1.07 16.33
C HIS A 28 -0.98 0.43 16.29
N PRO A 29 -2.27 0.82 16.29
CA PRO A 29 -2.66 2.24 16.21
C PRO A 29 -2.06 3.14 17.29
N SER A 30 -1.78 2.59 18.49
CA SER A 30 -1.08 3.35 19.56
C SER A 30 0.44 3.51 19.33
N VAL A 31 0.99 2.94 18.26
CA VAL A 31 2.42 2.95 17.93
C VAL A 31 3.32 2.36 19.03
N GLN A 32 2.79 1.59 19.94
CA GLN A 32 3.57 0.93 21.01
C GLN A 32 4.02 -0.48 20.64
N GLN A 33 3.47 -1.04 19.56
CA GLN A 33 3.70 -2.40 19.12
C GLN A 33 3.73 -2.49 17.59
N VAL A 34 4.48 -3.48 17.10
CA VAL A 34 4.48 -3.92 15.70
C VAL A 34 4.18 -5.39 15.65
N ALA A 35 3.26 -5.81 14.80
CA ALA A 35 3.04 -7.21 14.47
C ALA A 35 3.81 -7.61 13.22
N SER A 36 4.27 -8.85 13.17
CA SER A 36 4.89 -9.44 11.99
C SER A 36 4.38 -10.85 11.74
N SER A 37 4.24 -11.21 10.47
CA SER A 37 3.94 -12.56 10.00
C SER A 37 5.13 -13.17 9.28
N SER A 38 5.23 -14.50 9.28
CA SER A 38 6.36 -15.18 8.66
C SER A 38 5.98 -16.53 8.05
N LEU A 39 6.84 -16.99 7.12
CA LEU A 39 6.75 -18.32 6.54
C LEU A 39 6.98 -19.44 7.58
N ASP A 40 7.46 -19.13 8.79
CA ASP A 40 7.58 -20.08 9.89
C ASP A 40 6.22 -20.45 10.55
N GLY A 41 5.11 -19.92 10.05
CA GLY A 41 3.76 -20.17 10.55
C GLY A 41 3.40 -19.40 11.81
N LEU A 42 4.24 -18.46 12.24
CA LEU A 42 4.03 -17.67 13.43
C LEU A 42 3.61 -16.24 13.11
N VAL A 43 2.89 -15.65 14.05
CA VAL A 43 2.68 -14.21 14.14
C VAL A 43 3.35 -13.75 15.45
N MET A 44 4.15 -12.70 15.36
CA MET A 44 4.81 -12.09 16.52
C MET A 44 4.32 -10.65 16.71
N VAL A 45 4.16 -10.24 17.96
CA VAL A 45 3.87 -8.86 18.34
C VAL A 45 5.01 -8.35 19.19
N TRP A 46 5.73 -7.36 18.68
CA TRP A 46 6.91 -6.76 19.27
C TRP A 46 6.53 -5.51 20.03
N ASN A 47 7.05 -5.36 21.24
CA ASN A 47 6.82 -4.18 22.06
C ASN A 47 8.01 -3.22 21.94
N PHE A 48 7.71 -1.92 21.81
CA PHE A 48 8.76 -0.89 21.83
C PHE A 48 9.33 -0.63 23.22
N LYS A 49 8.59 -0.99 24.29
CA LYS A 49 9.13 -0.92 25.66
C LYS A 49 10.12 -2.07 25.86
N PRO A 50 11.40 -1.79 26.21
CA PRO A 50 12.46 -2.81 26.27
C PRO A 50 12.23 -3.87 27.37
N GLN A 51 11.41 -3.57 28.37
CA GLN A 51 11.09 -4.48 29.47
C GLN A 51 10.00 -5.50 29.09
N LEU A 52 9.26 -5.27 28.01
CA LEU A 52 8.18 -6.16 27.60
C LEU A 52 8.69 -7.16 26.55
N ARG A 53 8.41 -8.43 26.79
CA ARG A 53 8.71 -9.51 25.83
C ARG A 53 7.77 -9.43 24.63
N ALA A 54 8.25 -9.87 23.46
CA ALA A 54 7.41 -10.08 22.29
C ALA A 54 6.38 -11.19 22.55
N PHE A 55 5.15 -11.01 22.08
CA PHE A 55 4.14 -12.06 22.07
C PHE A 55 4.35 -12.94 20.84
N ARG A 56 4.20 -14.25 21.02
CA ARG A 56 4.37 -15.25 19.98
C ARG A 56 3.08 -16.04 19.82
N PHE A 57 2.38 -15.82 18.74
CA PHE A 57 1.11 -16.47 18.44
C PHE A 57 1.34 -17.66 17.52
N LYS A 58 1.00 -18.85 18.04
CA LYS A 58 1.10 -20.12 17.34
C LYS A 58 -0.31 -20.68 17.13
N GLY A 59 -0.64 -21.05 15.89
CA GLY A 59 -1.97 -21.62 15.62
C GLY A 59 -2.20 -21.94 14.14
N HIS A 60 -1.62 -21.18 13.20
CA HIS A 60 -1.67 -21.55 11.81
C HIS A 60 -0.92 -22.85 11.53
N ALA A 61 -1.45 -23.65 10.60
CA ALA A 61 -0.85 -24.92 10.20
C ALA A 61 0.14 -24.76 9.04
N GLY A 62 0.24 -23.59 8.45
CA GLY A 62 1.13 -23.26 7.33
C GLY A 62 1.69 -21.85 7.41
N PRO A 63 2.51 -21.44 6.44
CA PRO A 63 3.05 -20.10 6.29
C PRO A 63 1.98 -19.02 6.45
N VAL A 64 2.30 -17.96 7.16
CA VAL A 64 1.45 -16.76 7.28
C VAL A 64 1.93 -15.73 6.27
N HIS A 65 1.02 -15.23 5.43
CA HIS A 65 1.38 -14.34 4.33
C HIS A 65 1.15 -12.86 4.64
N SER A 66 0.17 -12.53 5.47
CA SER A 66 -0.19 -11.15 5.80
C SER A 66 -0.69 -11.05 7.23
N VAL A 67 -0.48 -9.90 7.82
CA VAL A 67 -0.95 -9.53 9.15
C VAL A 67 -1.42 -8.08 9.13
N CYS A 68 -2.51 -7.77 9.84
CA CYS A 68 -3.06 -6.42 9.92
C CYS A 68 -3.72 -6.20 11.28
N PHE A 69 -3.46 -5.07 11.94
CA PHE A 69 -4.20 -4.64 13.12
C PHE A 69 -5.53 -4.02 12.73
N SER A 70 -6.53 -4.20 13.59
CA SER A 70 -7.78 -3.43 13.47
C SER A 70 -7.50 -1.94 13.75
N PRO A 71 -8.31 -1.02 13.22
CA PRO A 71 -8.17 0.42 13.49
C PRO A 71 -8.24 0.79 14.98
N THR A 72 -8.91 -0.04 15.80
CA THR A 72 -8.97 0.13 17.26
C THR A 72 -7.79 -0.49 18.01
N GLY A 73 -7.03 -1.40 17.37
CA GLY A 73 -5.94 -2.14 18.00
C GLY A 73 -6.37 -3.40 18.77
N ASP A 74 -7.67 -3.62 18.97
CA ASP A 74 -8.17 -4.71 19.81
C ASP A 74 -8.06 -6.10 19.18
N VAL A 75 -7.95 -6.14 17.85
CA VAL A 75 -7.90 -7.38 17.08
C VAL A 75 -6.74 -7.32 16.07
N LEU A 76 -6.02 -8.43 15.97
CA LEU A 76 -5.02 -8.67 14.94
C LEU A 76 -5.52 -9.76 14.01
N ALA A 77 -5.57 -9.51 12.70
CA ALA A 77 -5.92 -10.52 11.70
C ALA A 77 -4.66 -11.06 11.04
N SER A 78 -4.63 -12.36 10.75
CA SER A 78 -3.57 -13.00 9.98
C SER A 78 -4.12 -13.92 8.91
N ALA A 79 -3.50 -13.89 7.72
CA ALA A 79 -3.86 -14.69 6.55
C ALA A 79 -2.79 -15.74 6.26
N SER A 80 -3.19 -16.99 6.00
CA SER A 80 -2.25 -18.10 5.87
C SER A 80 -2.50 -18.99 4.67
N GLN A 81 -1.44 -19.69 4.28
CA GLN A 81 -1.48 -20.77 3.30
C GLN A 81 -2.40 -21.92 3.69
N ASP A 82 -2.72 -22.07 4.98
CA ASP A 82 -3.68 -23.06 5.49
C ASP A 82 -5.13 -22.77 5.12
N ARG A 83 -5.39 -21.77 4.25
CA ARG A 83 -6.72 -21.34 3.73
C ARG A 83 -7.59 -20.68 4.79
N THR A 84 -7.02 -20.35 5.95
CA THR A 84 -7.73 -19.73 7.05
C THR A 84 -7.24 -18.32 7.32
N VAL A 85 -8.12 -17.54 7.93
CA VAL A 85 -7.78 -16.29 8.60
C VAL A 85 -7.99 -16.50 10.10
N ARG A 86 -7.05 -16.03 10.90
CA ARG A 86 -7.18 -16.01 12.35
C ARG A 86 -7.31 -14.58 12.85
N LEU A 87 -8.23 -14.40 13.78
CA LEU A 87 -8.41 -13.17 14.53
C LEU A 87 -7.87 -13.39 15.92
N TRP A 88 -6.82 -12.67 16.28
CA TRP A 88 -6.12 -12.78 17.55
C TRP A 88 -6.48 -11.60 18.44
N THR A 89 -6.62 -11.85 19.73
CA THR A 89 -6.58 -10.78 20.73
C THR A 89 -5.13 -10.54 21.10
N PRO A 90 -4.58 -9.32 20.90
CA PRO A 90 -3.14 -9.02 21.07
C PRO A 90 -2.75 -8.95 22.57
N THR A 91 -2.99 -10.02 23.30
CA THR A 91 -2.65 -10.21 24.72
C THR A 91 -1.64 -11.33 24.87
N VAL A 92 -1.07 -11.47 26.06
CA VAL A 92 -0.10 -12.53 26.38
C VAL A 92 -0.63 -13.93 26.06
N ARG A 93 -1.93 -14.17 26.23
CA ARG A 93 -2.58 -15.47 25.95
C ARG A 93 -2.69 -15.73 24.44
N GLY A 94 -2.90 -14.69 23.63
CA GLY A 94 -3.02 -14.82 22.20
C GLY A 94 -4.23 -15.65 21.77
N ASP A 95 -5.38 -15.48 22.45
CA ASP A 95 -6.61 -16.16 22.09
C ASP A 95 -6.98 -15.85 20.64
N SER A 96 -7.39 -16.86 19.90
CA SER A 96 -7.70 -16.66 18.47
C SER A 96 -8.96 -17.38 18.04
N VAL A 97 -9.63 -16.77 17.08
CA VAL A 97 -10.78 -17.36 16.39
C VAL A 97 -10.39 -17.60 14.92
N THR A 98 -10.69 -18.79 14.42
CA THR A 98 -10.36 -19.21 13.07
C THR A 98 -11.56 -19.07 12.15
N ILE A 99 -11.36 -18.42 11.00
CA ILE A 99 -12.31 -18.33 9.90
C ILE A 99 -11.78 -19.18 8.74
N LYS A 100 -12.53 -20.19 8.31
CA LYS A 100 -12.26 -20.94 7.07
C LYS A 100 -12.65 -20.04 5.89
N ALA A 101 -11.70 -19.27 5.38
CA ALA A 101 -12.00 -18.17 4.49
C ALA A 101 -12.14 -18.60 3.02
N HIS A 102 -11.20 -19.38 2.52
CA HIS A 102 -11.04 -19.63 1.08
C HIS A 102 -10.78 -21.11 0.77
N ALA A 103 -10.94 -21.47 -0.51
CA ALA A 103 -10.54 -22.78 -1.02
C ALA A 103 -9.03 -22.86 -1.31
N GLY A 104 -8.38 -21.71 -1.59
CA GLY A 104 -6.95 -21.55 -1.81
C GLY A 104 -6.26 -20.86 -0.63
N ALA A 105 -4.94 -20.73 -0.70
CA ALA A 105 -4.15 -19.98 0.29
C ALA A 105 -4.63 -18.53 0.39
N VAL A 106 -4.71 -17.98 1.60
CA VAL A 106 -5.07 -16.57 1.81
C VAL A 106 -3.79 -15.76 1.81
N ARG A 107 -3.69 -14.81 0.87
CA ARG A 107 -2.49 -13.99 0.64
C ARG A 107 -2.51 -12.66 1.38
N SER A 108 -3.67 -12.03 1.45
CA SER A 108 -3.80 -10.70 2.03
C SER A 108 -5.03 -10.61 2.92
N VAL A 109 -4.92 -9.80 3.96
CA VAL A 109 -6.01 -9.45 4.87
C VAL A 109 -5.93 -7.97 5.18
N SER A 110 -7.07 -7.28 5.13
CA SER A 110 -7.17 -5.86 5.51
C SER A 110 -8.49 -5.55 6.18
N PHE A 111 -8.49 -4.60 7.10
CA PHE A 111 -9.70 -4.10 7.74
C PHE A 111 -10.27 -2.91 6.98
N SER A 112 -11.58 -2.72 7.06
CA SER A 112 -12.20 -1.44 6.70
C SER A 112 -11.81 -0.36 7.73
N ALA A 113 -11.85 0.91 7.35
CA ALA A 113 -11.54 2.04 8.23
C ALA A 113 -12.42 2.05 9.51
N SER A 114 -13.66 1.54 9.42
CA SER A 114 -14.56 1.40 10.56
C SER A 114 -14.24 0.20 11.47
N GLY A 115 -13.33 -0.69 11.09
CA GLY A 115 -13.04 -1.94 11.81
C GLY A 115 -14.17 -2.99 11.79
N ARG A 116 -15.29 -2.72 11.09
CA ARG A 116 -16.47 -3.60 11.07
C ARG A 116 -16.40 -4.69 10.01
N GLU A 117 -15.57 -4.53 9.01
CA GLU A 117 -15.42 -5.46 7.90
C GLU A 117 -13.98 -5.89 7.72
N LEU A 118 -13.81 -7.13 7.32
CA LEU A 118 -12.53 -7.72 6.97
C LEU A 118 -12.57 -8.15 5.51
N LEU A 119 -11.54 -7.81 4.77
CA LEU A 119 -11.33 -8.17 3.37
C LEU A 119 -10.20 -9.17 3.27
N THR A 120 -10.39 -10.20 2.48
CA THR A 120 -9.40 -11.27 2.27
C THR A 120 -9.21 -11.55 0.79
N ALA A 121 -7.98 -11.80 0.36
CA ALA A 121 -7.62 -12.18 -1.01
C ALA A 121 -6.91 -13.52 -1.03
N SER A 122 -7.12 -14.31 -2.09
CA SER A 122 -6.68 -15.70 -2.12
C SER A 122 -6.20 -16.17 -3.49
N ASP A 123 -5.46 -17.28 -3.45
CA ASP A 123 -5.06 -18.07 -4.61
C ASP A 123 -6.27 -18.76 -5.30
N ASP A 124 -7.47 -18.75 -4.69
CA ASP A 124 -8.73 -19.16 -5.35
C ASP A 124 -9.31 -18.10 -6.30
N MET A 125 -8.51 -17.06 -6.64
CA MET A 125 -8.85 -15.98 -7.58
C MET A 125 -10.01 -15.08 -7.11
N SER A 126 -10.42 -15.21 -5.85
CA SER A 126 -11.51 -14.42 -5.27
C SER A 126 -11.06 -13.52 -4.14
N LEU A 127 -11.83 -12.44 -3.95
CA LEU A 127 -11.81 -11.65 -2.73
C LEU A 127 -13.10 -11.93 -1.95
N LYS A 128 -13.03 -11.93 -0.63
CA LYS A 128 -14.19 -12.09 0.24
C LYS A 128 -14.24 -11.04 1.33
N VAL A 129 -15.43 -10.56 1.59
CA VAL A 129 -15.72 -9.59 2.64
C VAL A 129 -16.47 -10.30 3.77
N TRP A 130 -16.05 -10.03 4.99
CA TRP A 130 -16.57 -10.62 6.22
C TRP A 130 -17.04 -9.53 7.17
N ALA A 131 -18.21 -9.70 7.78
CA ALA A 131 -18.70 -8.84 8.84
C ALA A 131 -18.08 -9.29 10.18
N LEU A 132 -17.27 -8.46 10.81
CA LEU A 132 -16.47 -8.84 11.97
C LEU A 132 -17.24 -9.06 13.26
N PRO A 133 -18.26 -8.25 13.63
CA PRO A 133 -18.99 -8.49 14.86
C PRO A 133 -19.63 -9.89 14.89
N THR A 134 -20.14 -10.35 13.76
CA THR A 134 -20.80 -11.64 13.62
C THR A 134 -19.90 -12.71 13.02
N ARG A 135 -18.71 -12.35 12.48
CA ARG A 135 -17.78 -13.23 11.74
C ARG A 135 -18.45 -13.95 10.58
N ARG A 136 -19.49 -13.32 9.99
CA ARG A 136 -20.27 -13.91 8.90
C ARG A 136 -19.74 -13.45 7.55
N PHE A 137 -19.77 -14.35 6.59
CA PHE A 137 -19.53 -14.05 5.19
C PHE A 137 -20.54 -13.02 4.68
N LYS A 138 -20.09 -11.96 4.01
CA LYS A 138 -20.93 -10.90 3.43
C LYS A 138 -21.06 -11.03 1.92
N CYS A 139 -19.94 -11.09 1.21
CA CYS A 139 -19.93 -11.25 -0.24
C CYS A 139 -18.58 -11.76 -0.76
N SER A 140 -18.60 -12.28 -2.00
CA SER A 140 -17.41 -12.62 -2.76
C SER A 140 -17.36 -11.77 -4.03
N LEU A 141 -16.15 -11.29 -4.36
CA LEU A 141 -15.85 -10.58 -5.60
C LEU A 141 -14.99 -11.49 -6.47
N THR A 142 -15.49 -11.81 -7.65
CA THR A 142 -14.86 -12.72 -8.61
C THR A 142 -14.66 -12.02 -9.94
N GLY A 143 -13.55 -12.29 -10.63
CA GLY A 143 -13.26 -11.66 -11.92
C GLY A 143 -11.76 -11.52 -12.22
N HIS A 144 -10.86 -11.81 -11.26
CA HIS A 144 -9.46 -12.08 -11.55
C HIS A 144 -9.31 -13.45 -12.21
N SER A 145 -8.39 -13.57 -13.15
CA SER A 145 -8.09 -14.82 -13.85
C SER A 145 -6.95 -15.62 -13.24
N ASN A 146 -6.30 -15.08 -12.20
CA ASN A 146 -5.21 -15.73 -11.46
C ASN A 146 -5.23 -15.31 -9.98
N TRP A 147 -4.28 -15.77 -9.19
CA TRP A 147 -4.14 -15.54 -7.75
C TRP A 147 -4.19 -14.07 -7.37
N VAL A 148 -4.95 -13.73 -6.35
CA VAL A 148 -5.01 -12.36 -5.83
C VAL A 148 -4.03 -12.21 -4.69
N ARG A 149 -3.02 -11.33 -4.88
CA ARG A 149 -1.90 -11.14 -3.95
C ARG A 149 -2.18 -10.14 -2.84
N SER A 150 -2.81 -9.04 -3.19
CA SER A 150 -3.01 -7.91 -2.31
C SER A 150 -4.40 -7.31 -2.48
N THR A 151 -4.94 -6.79 -1.39
CA THR A 151 -6.24 -6.12 -1.40
C THR A 151 -6.35 -5.11 -0.28
N GLN A 152 -7.05 -4.00 -0.55
CA GLN A 152 -7.30 -2.95 0.43
C GLN A 152 -8.66 -2.29 0.21
N PHE A 153 -9.32 -1.87 1.30
CA PHE A 153 -10.45 -0.94 1.24
C PHE A 153 -9.96 0.48 0.97
N SER A 154 -10.76 1.27 0.25
CA SER A 154 -10.59 2.72 0.23
C SER A 154 -10.89 3.33 1.62
N PRO A 155 -10.35 4.52 1.94
CA PRO A 155 -10.58 5.17 3.23
C PRO A 155 -12.07 5.39 3.55
N ASP A 156 -12.90 5.63 2.53
CA ASP A 156 -14.35 5.78 2.65
C ASP A 156 -15.11 4.43 2.67
N ALA A 157 -14.39 3.31 2.53
CA ALA A 157 -14.92 1.94 2.43
C ALA A 157 -15.90 1.68 1.27
N ARG A 158 -16.04 2.61 0.30
CA ARG A 158 -16.93 2.45 -0.86
C ARG A 158 -16.31 1.62 -1.97
N ARG A 159 -14.99 1.56 -2.02
CA ARG A 159 -14.23 0.85 -3.05
C ARG A 159 -13.26 -0.13 -2.44
N ILE A 160 -12.90 -1.11 -3.24
CA ILE A 160 -11.86 -2.10 -2.94
C ILE A 160 -10.89 -2.11 -4.11
N ALA A 161 -9.59 -2.11 -3.83
CA ALA A 161 -8.56 -2.37 -4.82
C ALA A 161 -7.99 -3.77 -4.63
N SER A 162 -7.60 -4.41 -5.72
CA SER A 162 -6.92 -5.71 -5.71
C SER A 162 -5.84 -5.80 -6.77
N GLY A 163 -4.72 -6.42 -6.41
CA GLY A 163 -3.62 -6.75 -7.31
C GLY A 163 -3.44 -8.25 -7.44
N SER A 164 -3.14 -8.73 -8.66
CA SER A 164 -3.16 -10.15 -8.98
C SER A 164 -1.98 -10.59 -9.85
N ASP A 165 -1.76 -11.91 -9.86
CA ASP A 165 -0.84 -12.60 -10.77
C ASP A 165 -1.28 -12.50 -12.24
N ASP A 166 -2.53 -12.12 -12.52
CA ASP A 166 -3.02 -11.82 -13.85
C ASP A 166 -2.49 -10.48 -14.41
N LYS A 167 -1.57 -9.82 -13.68
CA LYS A 167 -0.92 -8.56 -14.02
C LYS A 167 -1.86 -7.35 -14.00
N THR A 168 -3.07 -7.51 -13.52
CA THR A 168 -4.06 -6.43 -13.46
C THR A 168 -4.24 -5.90 -12.04
N VAL A 169 -4.59 -4.63 -11.97
CA VAL A 169 -5.17 -4.02 -10.79
C VAL A 169 -6.66 -3.81 -11.05
N LYS A 170 -7.52 -4.30 -10.16
CA LYS A 170 -8.97 -4.13 -10.30
C LYS A 170 -9.52 -3.27 -9.18
N LEU A 171 -10.45 -2.40 -9.55
CA LEU A 171 -11.23 -1.56 -8.66
C LEU A 171 -12.65 -2.09 -8.59
N TRP A 172 -13.14 -2.32 -7.38
CA TRP A 172 -14.47 -2.89 -7.10
C TRP A 172 -15.29 -1.88 -6.31
N ASP A 173 -16.58 -1.86 -6.57
CA ASP A 173 -17.53 -1.14 -5.76
C ASP A 173 -18.13 -2.08 -4.69
N THR A 174 -18.10 -1.64 -3.42
CA THR A 174 -18.57 -2.44 -2.28
C THR A 174 -20.08 -2.58 -2.23
N GLU A 175 -20.84 -1.63 -2.79
CA GLU A 175 -22.30 -1.64 -2.80
C GLU A 175 -22.83 -2.54 -3.91
N THR A 176 -22.42 -2.31 -5.15
CA THR A 176 -22.85 -3.11 -6.32
C THR A 176 -22.14 -4.45 -6.42
N LYS A 177 -21.00 -4.63 -5.72
CA LYS A 177 -20.14 -5.83 -5.73
C LYS A 177 -19.60 -6.17 -7.12
N ARG A 178 -19.46 -5.16 -7.99
CA ARG A 178 -18.97 -5.31 -9.36
C ARG A 178 -17.59 -4.69 -9.53
N CYS A 179 -16.83 -5.22 -10.47
CA CYS A 179 -15.63 -4.58 -10.93
C CYS A 179 -16.00 -3.31 -11.71
N VAL A 180 -15.53 -2.15 -11.24
CA VAL A 180 -15.76 -0.86 -11.86
C VAL A 180 -14.72 -0.58 -12.93
N HIS A 181 -13.45 -0.90 -12.63
CA HIS A 181 -12.34 -0.65 -13.55
C HIS A 181 -11.26 -1.72 -13.44
N THR A 182 -10.55 -1.94 -14.56
CA THR A 182 -9.38 -2.84 -14.61
C THR A 182 -8.23 -2.10 -15.30
N PHE A 183 -7.11 -2.01 -14.61
CA PHE A 183 -5.86 -1.41 -15.11
C PHE A 183 -4.93 -2.50 -15.60
N PHE A 184 -4.36 -2.35 -16.81
CA PHE A 184 -3.59 -3.39 -17.53
C PHE A 184 -2.12 -3.05 -17.76
N GLU A 185 -1.65 -1.87 -17.33
CA GLU A 185 -0.34 -1.32 -17.71
C GLU A 185 0.86 -2.03 -17.06
N HIS A 186 0.64 -2.86 -16.02
CA HIS A 186 1.70 -3.69 -15.49
C HIS A 186 2.04 -4.86 -16.43
N SER A 187 3.33 -5.04 -16.71
CA SER A 187 3.81 -6.19 -17.50
C SER A 187 4.09 -7.44 -16.66
N GLY A 188 4.18 -7.30 -15.34
CA GLY A 188 4.44 -8.35 -14.36
C GLY A 188 3.32 -8.53 -13.34
N ILE A 189 3.48 -9.52 -12.47
CA ILE A 189 2.59 -9.83 -11.34
C ILE A 189 2.47 -8.59 -10.43
N VAL A 190 1.25 -8.21 -10.04
CA VAL A 190 1.01 -7.13 -9.08
C VAL A 190 1.08 -7.68 -7.66
N ASN A 191 2.11 -7.28 -6.91
CA ASN A 191 2.38 -7.80 -5.57
C ASN A 191 1.62 -7.07 -4.47
N SER A 192 1.50 -5.73 -4.56
CA SER A 192 0.82 -4.92 -3.55
C SER A 192 0.06 -3.76 -4.17
N VAL A 193 -1.05 -3.40 -3.53
CA VAL A 193 -1.87 -2.23 -3.87
C VAL A 193 -2.23 -1.48 -2.60
N THR A 194 -2.28 -0.14 -2.67
CA THR A 194 -2.65 0.71 -1.53
C THR A 194 -3.35 1.98 -2.01
N PHE A 195 -4.39 2.40 -1.26
CA PHE A 195 -5.06 3.67 -1.51
C PHE A 195 -4.35 4.83 -0.81
N HIS A 196 -4.44 5.99 -1.42
CA HIS A 196 -4.06 7.24 -0.78
C HIS A 196 -4.96 7.52 0.43
N PRO A 197 -4.40 7.87 1.61
CA PRO A 197 -5.17 7.94 2.85
C PRO A 197 -6.16 9.10 2.92
N SER A 198 -5.89 10.21 2.24
CA SER A 198 -6.62 11.48 2.45
C SER A 198 -7.55 11.90 1.30
N ASP A 199 -7.57 11.20 0.16
CA ASP A 199 -8.27 11.63 -1.05
C ASP A 199 -9.57 10.85 -1.35
N ASN A 200 -10.12 10.18 -0.34
CA ASN A 200 -11.34 9.37 -0.47
C ASN A 200 -11.25 8.25 -1.53
N GLY A 201 -10.05 7.70 -1.73
CA GLY A 201 -9.83 6.61 -2.66
C GLY A 201 -9.73 7.02 -4.13
N ASN A 202 -9.42 8.29 -4.42
CA ASN A 202 -9.25 8.76 -5.80
C ASN A 202 -7.87 8.39 -6.37
N THR A 203 -6.85 8.23 -5.53
CA THR A 203 -5.52 7.81 -5.92
C THR A 203 -5.19 6.42 -5.36
N LEU A 204 -4.63 5.58 -6.19
CA LEU A 204 -4.20 4.22 -5.87
C LEU A 204 -2.73 4.05 -6.28
N ALA A 205 -1.94 3.39 -5.46
CA ALA A 205 -0.59 2.94 -5.83
C ALA A 205 -0.55 1.42 -5.97
N SER A 206 0.26 0.94 -6.89
CA SER A 206 0.53 -0.49 -7.06
C SER A 206 2.00 -0.73 -7.34
N CYS A 207 2.52 -1.87 -6.91
CA CYS A 207 3.86 -2.32 -7.24
C CYS A 207 3.83 -3.72 -7.84
N SER A 208 4.82 -4.00 -8.70
CA SER A 208 4.81 -5.21 -9.50
C SER A 208 6.18 -5.87 -9.60
N TYR A 209 6.14 -7.15 -10.00
CA TYR A 209 7.31 -7.92 -10.39
C TYR A 209 8.08 -7.29 -11.57
N ASP A 210 7.43 -6.42 -12.36
CA ASP A 210 8.06 -5.65 -13.44
C ASP A 210 8.98 -4.52 -12.96
N LYS A 211 9.28 -4.47 -11.64
CA LYS A 211 10.18 -3.50 -10.98
C LYS A 211 9.64 -2.09 -10.90
N SER A 212 8.40 -1.90 -11.30
CA SER A 212 7.75 -0.58 -11.33
C SER A 212 6.80 -0.37 -10.17
N VAL A 213 6.58 0.90 -9.85
CA VAL A 213 5.51 1.40 -9.00
C VAL A 213 4.66 2.33 -9.84
N ASN A 214 3.36 2.11 -9.86
CA ASN A 214 2.39 2.88 -10.63
C ASN A 214 1.43 3.62 -9.70
N LEU A 215 1.13 4.88 -10.05
CA LEU A 215 0.07 5.67 -9.44
C LEU A 215 -1.09 5.83 -10.42
N TRP A 216 -2.31 5.61 -9.93
CA TRP A 216 -3.54 5.58 -10.72
C TRP A 216 -4.53 6.62 -10.21
N ASP A 217 -5.19 7.32 -11.10
CA ASP A 217 -6.41 8.08 -10.81
C ASP A 217 -7.61 7.13 -11.00
N THR A 218 -8.26 6.78 -9.89
CA THR A 218 -9.39 5.85 -9.89
C THR A 218 -10.67 6.46 -10.47
N ARG A 219 -10.77 7.81 -10.54
CA ARG A 219 -11.91 8.52 -11.13
C ARG A 219 -11.80 8.56 -12.64
N ALA A 220 -10.61 8.93 -13.13
CA ALA A 220 -10.35 9.00 -14.55
C ALA A 220 -10.03 7.62 -15.15
N GLY A 221 -9.77 6.60 -14.32
CA GLY A 221 -9.44 5.25 -14.76
C GLY A 221 -8.12 5.18 -15.54
N ARG A 222 -7.14 6.01 -15.19
CA ARG A 222 -5.89 6.14 -15.95
C ARG A 222 -4.65 6.13 -15.05
N LEU A 223 -3.52 5.77 -15.65
CA LEU A 223 -2.20 5.90 -15.06
C LEU A 223 -1.83 7.38 -14.93
N VAL A 224 -1.39 7.80 -13.74
CA VAL A 224 -0.90 9.16 -13.46
C VAL A 224 0.62 9.19 -13.56
N HIS A 225 1.29 8.28 -12.83
CA HIS A 225 2.74 8.17 -12.80
C HIS A 225 3.20 6.73 -12.90
N HIS A 226 4.30 6.53 -13.62
CA HIS A 226 4.99 5.26 -13.73
C HIS A 226 6.45 5.44 -13.28
N TYR A 227 6.81 4.81 -12.17
CA TYR A 227 8.17 4.85 -11.64
C TYR A 227 8.89 3.54 -11.93
N LYS A 228 10.00 3.60 -12.63
CA LYS A 228 10.99 2.50 -12.66
C LYS A 228 11.75 2.53 -11.34
N ALA A 229 11.16 1.94 -10.33
CA ALA A 229 11.53 2.17 -8.95
C ALA A 229 12.78 1.39 -8.54
N HIS A 230 12.93 0.16 -8.98
CA HIS A 230 13.86 -0.79 -8.42
C HIS A 230 14.64 -1.56 -9.49
N GLU A 231 15.74 -2.19 -9.07
CA GLU A 231 16.54 -3.07 -9.94
C GLU A 231 16.00 -4.51 -9.96
N ALA A 232 15.23 -4.89 -8.94
CA ALA A 232 14.54 -6.17 -8.85
C ALA A 232 13.02 -5.98 -8.64
N SER A 233 12.27 -7.08 -8.48
CA SER A 233 10.82 -7.05 -8.26
C SER A 233 10.45 -6.16 -7.09
N ALA A 234 9.52 -5.22 -7.28
CA ALA A 234 8.90 -4.48 -6.20
C ALA A 234 7.87 -5.37 -5.47
N THR A 235 7.95 -5.42 -4.15
CA THR A 235 7.21 -6.38 -3.30
C THR A 235 6.07 -5.76 -2.54
N CYS A 236 6.26 -4.56 -1.98
CA CYS A 236 5.25 -3.84 -1.22
C CYS A 236 5.29 -2.35 -1.54
N VAL A 237 4.13 -1.72 -1.42
CA VAL A 237 3.95 -0.27 -1.53
C VAL A 237 3.01 0.20 -0.43
N ALA A 238 3.32 1.32 0.22
CA ALA A 238 2.47 1.93 1.23
C ALA A 238 2.57 3.46 1.20
N PHE A 239 1.45 4.15 1.37
CA PHE A 239 1.44 5.59 1.54
C PHE A 239 1.77 5.98 2.97
N HIS A 240 2.46 7.09 3.10
CA HIS A 240 2.58 7.79 4.38
C HIS A 240 1.21 8.33 4.81
N PRO A 241 0.87 8.39 6.12
CA PRO A 241 -0.45 8.83 6.57
C PRO A 241 -0.85 10.24 6.12
N THR A 242 0.11 11.12 5.86
CA THR A 242 -0.17 12.46 5.28
C THR A 242 -0.51 12.43 3.79
N GLY A 243 -0.21 11.33 3.09
CA GLY A 243 -0.39 11.19 1.65
C GLY A 243 0.72 11.83 0.79
N ASN A 244 1.65 12.57 1.36
CA ASN A 244 2.68 13.26 0.59
C ASN A 244 3.80 12.34 0.14
N TYR A 245 4.01 11.22 0.84
CA TYR A 245 5.10 10.29 0.58
C TYR A 245 4.58 8.89 0.33
N LEU A 246 5.38 8.15 -0.41
CA LEU A 246 5.17 6.74 -0.70
C LEU A 246 6.43 5.97 -0.34
N LEU A 247 6.27 4.78 0.19
CA LEU A 247 7.37 3.83 0.32
C LEU A 247 7.18 2.69 -0.66
N SER A 248 8.29 2.14 -1.14
CA SER A 248 8.34 0.90 -1.89
C SER A 248 9.47 0.00 -1.40
N THR A 249 9.21 -1.30 -1.38
CA THR A 249 10.21 -2.33 -1.03
C THR A 249 10.49 -3.24 -2.21
N SER A 250 11.63 -3.90 -2.21
CA SER A 250 12.02 -4.74 -3.34
C SER A 250 12.92 -5.92 -2.94
N HIS A 251 13.01 -6.87 -3.86
CA HIS A 251 13.99 -7.95 -3.82
C HIS A 251 15.43 -7.47 -4.06
N ASP A 252 15.66 -6.18 -4.36
CA ASP A 252 17.01 -5.57 -4.39
C ASP A 252 17.52 -5.18 -3.00
N ASN A 253 16.89 -5.67 -1.92
CA ASN A 253 17.21 -5.46 -0.51
C ASN A 253 17.04 -4.01 -0.04
N SER A 254 16.40 -3.15 -0.84
CA SER A 254 16.20 -1.75 -0.52
C SER A 254 14.75 -1.41 -0.17
N VAL A 255 14.60 -0.37 0.65
CA VAL A 255 13.35 0.36 0.87
C VAL A 255 13.55 1.78 0.33
N LYS A 256 12.69 2.23 -0.57
CA LYS A 256 12.77 3.58 -1.15
C LYS A 256 11.60 4.42 -0.69
N LEU A 257 11.91 5.66 -0.35
CA LEU A 257 10.95 6.69 0.03
C LEU A 257 10.84 7.71 -1.10
N TRP A 258 9.64 8.03 -1.51
CA TRP A 258 9.32 8.88 -2.66
C TRP A 258 8.51 10.08 -2.24
N ASP A 259 8.77 11.23 -2.83
CA ASP A 259 7.82 12.33 -2.86
C ASP A 259 6.79 12.08 -3.97
N VAL A 260 5.52 11.99 -3.58
CA VAL A 260 4.41 11.72 -4.52
C VAL A 260 4.16 12.89 -5.46
N ARG A 261 4.43 14.13 -5.01
CA ARG A 261 4.19 15.36 -5.77
C ARG A 261 5.25 15.58 -6.83
N GLU A 262 6.52 15.40 -6.43
CA GLU A 262 7.66 15.62 -7.33
C GLU A 262 8.01 14.37 -8.13
N GLY A 263 7.55 13.20 -7.68
CA GLY A 263 7.83 11.91 -8.32
C GLY A 263 9.29 11.47 -8.21
N GLN A 264 10.01 11.95 -7.19
CA GLN A 264 11.43 11.67 -6.98
C GLN A 264 11.66 10.78 -5.76
N VAL A 265 12.75 10.01 -5.80
CA VAL A 265 13.23 9.25 -4.64
C VAL A 265 13.89 10.22 -3.68
N LEU A 266 13.39 10.29 -2.45
CA LEU A 266 13.99 11.08 -1.38
C LEU A 266 15.12 10.30 -0.70
N TYR A 267 14.83 9.06 -0.29
CA TYR A 267 15.78 8.21 0.44
C TYR A 267 15.75 6.77 -0.08
N THR A 268 16.92 6.13 -0.03
CA THR A 268 17.06 4.69 -0.23
C THR A 268 17.67 4.09 1.03
N LEU A 269 16.87 3.32 1.78
CA LEU A 269 17.30 2.68 3.01
C LEU A 269 17.87 1.30 2.69
N GLN A 270 19.06 1.03 3.17
CA GLN A 270 19.73 -0.26 3.10
C GLN A 270 20.09 -0.71 4.52
N GLY A 271 19.81 -1.96 4.85
CA GLY A 271 20.05 -2.49 6.20
C GLY A 271 19.59 -3.93 6.35
N HIS A 272 18.76 -4.43 5.43
CA HIS A 272 18.43 -5.85 5.34
C HIS A 272 19.48 -6.62 4.53
N ASP A 273 19.82 -7.80 5.01
CA ASP A 273 20.75 -8.74 4.34
C ASP A 273 20.07 -9.58 3.25
N GLY A 274 18.77 -9.35 3.00
CA GLY A 274 17.99 -10.10 2.02
C GLY A 274 16.82 -9.30 1.49
N ALA A 275 16.10 -9.88 0.53
CA ALA A 275 14.95 -9.28 -0.13
C ALA A 275 13.92 -8.75 0.87
N VAL A 276 13.53 -7.48 0.73
CA VAL A 276 12.52 -6.87 1.59
C VAL A 276 11.13 -7.19 1.05
N ASN A 277 10.30 -7.86 1.86
CA ASN A 277 8.99 -8.33 1.43
C ASN A 277 7.84 -7.36 1.76
N CYS A 278 7.97 -6.63 2.86
CA CYS A 278 6.89 -5.80 3.38
C CYS A 278 7.44 -4.59 4.12
N ALA A 279 6.69 -3.51 4.11
CA ALA A 279 6.92 -2.37 4.99
C ALA A 279 5.63 -1.56 5.19
N GLU A 280 5.55 -0.83 6.31
CA GLU A 280 4.43 0.01 6.68
C GLU A 280 4.92 1.24 7.46
N PHE A 281 4.24 2.37 7.31
CA PHE A 281 4.44 3.55 8.16
C PHE A 281 3.60 3.46 9.43
N SER A 282 4.11 4.02 10.51
CA SER A 282 3.34 4.24 11.72
C SER A 282 2.31 5.36 11.53
N GLN A 283 1.20 5.29 12.25
CA GLN A 283 0.13 6.30 12.16
C GLN A 283 0.53 7.66 12.69
N ASP A 284 1.54 7.74 13.58
CA ASP A 284 2.09 8.99 14.11
C ASP A 284 3.12 9.64 13.17
N CYS A 285 3.33 9.06 11.97
CA CYS A 285 4.23 9.58 10.94
C CYS A 285 5.72 9.59 11.30
N LYS A 286 6.14 8.92 12.38
CA LYS A 286 7.52 9.00 12.87
C LYS A 286 8.35 7.76 12.57
N LEU A 287 7.69 6.61 12.46
CA LEU A 287 8.35 5.33 12.31
C LEU A 287 7.95 4.64 11.01
N LEU A 288 8.86 3.82 10.54
CA LEU A 288 8.68 2.90 9.43
C LEU A 288 9.15 1.52 9.88
N ALA A 289 8.37 0.47 9.67
CA ALA A 289 8.79 -0.90 9.87
C ALA A 289 8.97 -1.62 8.54
N SER A 290 10.03 -2.41 8.41
CA SER A 290 10.29 -3.27 7.25
C SER A 290 10.61 -4.70 7.66
N GLY A 291 10.18 -5.68 6.87
CA GLY A 291 10.42 -7.10 7.09
C GLY A 291 10.96 -7.78 5.84
N ALA A 292 11.93 -8.67 6.01
CA ALA A 292 12.66 -9.26 4.91
C ALA A 292 12.89 -10.77 5.04
N VAL A 293 13.53 -11.33 4.02
CA VAL A 293 13.93 -12.76 3.96
C VAL A 293 14.96 -13.10 5.04
N ASP A 294 15.73 -12.14 5.53
CA ASP A 294 16.68 -12.28 6.64
C ASP A 294 16.04 -12.61 8.00
N SER A 295 14.71 -12.80 8.02
CA SER A 295 13.91 -13.11 9.22
C SER A 295 13.89 -11.98 10.27
N CYS A 296 14.33 -10.77 9.92
CA CYS A 296 14.37 -9.61 10.79
C CYS A 296 13.23 -8.65 10.49
N VAL A 297 12.80 -7.92 11.52
CA VAL A 297 11.98 -6.72 11.37
C VAL A 297 12.83 -5.53 11.81
N LEU A 298 13.06 -4.59 10.89
CA LEU A 298 13.76 -3.35 11.15
C LEU A 298 12.76 -2.23 11.35
N VAL A 299 13.02 -1.38 12.34
CA VAL A 299 12.23 -0.16 12.60
C VAL A 299 13.14 1.04 12.43
N TRP A 300 12.70 1.96 11.60
CA TRP A 300 13.44 3.16 11.22
C TRP A 300 12.72 4.38 11.77
N GLU A 301 13.46 5.35 12.26
CA GLU A 301 12.95 6.69 12.51
C GLU A 301 12.92 7.46 11.18
N ALA A 302 11.74 7.92 10.75
CA ALA A 302 11.52 8.59 9.49
C ALA A 302 10.51 9.74 9.66
N ASP A 303 10.86 10.75 10.45
CA ASP A 303 10.04 11.96 10.65
C ASP A 303 10.19 12.90 9.43
N LEU A 304 9.53 12.51 8.33
CA LEU A 304 9.64 13.20 7.03
C LEU A 304 9.05 14.62 7.06
N ASP A 305 8.08 14.88 7.93
CA ASP A 305 7.44 16.21 8.02
C ASP A 305 8.33 17.24 8.67
N LYS A 306 9.21 16.85 9.60
CA LYS A 306 10.23 17.77 10.17
C LYS A 306 11.27 18.18 9.13
N CYS A 307 11.67 17.26 8.26
CA CYS A 307 12.66 17.54 7.22
C CYS A 307 12.19 18.64 6.26
N LEU A 308 10.88 18.67 5.91
CA LEU A 308 10.32 19.66 4.98
C LEU A 308 9.89 20.98 5.62
N GLN A 309 9.60 21.03 6.92
CA GLN A 309 9.32 22.30 7.61
C GLN A 309 10.55 23.19 7.67
N ILE A 310 11.75 22.61 7.59
CA ILE A 310 13.02 23.33 7.56
C ILE A 310 13.28 23.97 6.18
N GLU A 311 12.80 23.38 5.09
CA GLU A 311 12.96 23.95 3.74
C GLU A 311 11.94 25.03 3.38
N ARG A 312 10.87 25.22 4.15
CA ARG A 312 9.82 26.23 3.92
C ARG A 312 9.55 27.13 5.16
N PRO A 313 10.52 27.83 5.72
CA PRO A 313 10.29 28.66 6.90
C PRO A 313 9.37 29.88 6.63
N ASN A 314 9.17 30.32 5.37
CA ASN A 314 8.55 31.60 5.06
C ASN A 314 7.09 31.57 4.57
N LEU A 315 6.50 30.41 4.29
CA LEU A 315 5.12 30.35 3.74
C LEU A 315 4.01 30.33 4.80
N LYS A 316 4.31 29.98 6.05
CA LYS A 316 3.32 30.01 7.15
C LYS A 316 3.24 31.37 7.85
N VAL A 317 4.27 32.19 7.80
CA VAL A 317 4.27 33.51 8.46
C VAL A 317 3.43 34.52 7.66
N GLU A 318 3.43 34.46 6.32
CA GLU A 318 2.60 35.34 5.49
C GLU A 318 1.11 35.01 5.54
N ALA A 319 0.73 33.74 5.68
CA ALA A 319 -0.69 33.35 5.77
C ALA A 319 -1.33 33.74 7.10
N THR A 320 -0.58 33.75 8.21
CA THR A 320 -1.07 34.21 9.53
C THR A 320 -1.11 35.70 9.63
N SER A 321 -0.16 36.46 9.07
CA SER A 321 -0.16 37.90 9.04
C SER A 321 -1.31 38.48 8.21
N VAL A 322 -1.61 37.89 7.05
CA VAL A 322 -2.74 38.32 6.18
C VAL A 322 -4.10 38.03 6.83
N VAL A 323 -4.23 36.98 7.62
CA VAL A 323 -5.49 36.67 8.34
C VAL A 323 -5.67 37.57 9.55
N GLU A 324 -4.59 37.97 10.26
CA GLU A 324 -4.65 38.93 11.36
C GLU A 324 -4.87 40.35 10.89
N GLU A 325 -4.27 40.79 9.78
CA GLU A 325 -4.56 42.10 9.17
C GLU A 325 -6.01 42.18 8.66
N ARG A 326 -6.54 41.14 8.05
CA ARG A 326 -7.96 41.10 7.65
C ARG A 326 -8.91 41.14 8.86
N ARG A 327 -8.55 40.52 10.01
CA ARG A 327 -9.33 40.62 11.25
C ARG A 327 -9.27 42.01 11.88
N LYS A 328 -8.10 42.67 11.87
CA LYS A 328 -7.93 44.04 12.36
C LYS A 328 -8.70 45.04 11.50
N ASN A 329 -8.70 44.91 10.17
CA ASN A 329 -9.42 45.76 9.24
C ASN A 329 -10.94 45.51 9.26
N ALA A 330 -11.42 44.33 9.63
CA ALA A 330 -12.85 44.05 9.82
C ALA A 330 -13.37 44.66 11.14
N SER A 331 -12.53 44.70 12.21
CA SER A 331 -12.93 45.30 13.50
C SER A 331 -12.86 46.82 13.51
N MET A 332 -12.13 47.46 12.57
CA MET A 332 -12.15 48.94 12.41
C MET A 332 -13.34 49.44 11.61
N LYS A 333 -13.98 48.61 10.73
CA LYS A 333 -15.18 48.99 9.98
C LYS A 333 -16.47 48.95 10.79
N THR A 334 -16.47 48.30 11.96
CA THR A 334 -17.67 48.24 12.83
C THR A 334 -17.72 49.32 13.91
N LYS A 335 -16.73 50.24 13.98
CA LYS A 335 -16.73 51.35 14.95
C LYS A 335 -17.09 52.75 14.39
N ASN A 336 -17.31 52.88 13.10
CA ASN A 336 -17.68 54.16 12.47
C ASN A 336 -19.02 54.09 11.73
N GLY A 337 -20.06 53.61 12.40
CA GLY A 337 -21.36 53.47 11.77
C GLY A 337 -22.57 53.55 12.71
N ASP A 338 -22.44 54.29 13.82
CA ASP A 338 -23.60 54.63 14.66
C ASP A 338 -23.63 56.16 14.85
N ASP A 339 -24.29 56.84 13.90
CA ASP A 339 -25.03 58.06 14.08
C ASP A 339 -25.67 58.47 12.74
N GLU A 340 -26.99 58.70 12.80
CA GLU A 340 -27.93 59.11 11.78
C GLU A 340 -28.78 58.02 11.12
N ALA A 341 -29.99 57.82 11.62
CA ALA A 341 -31.23 58.23 10.94
C ALA A 341 -32.49 57.69 11.63
N ARG A 342 -33.27 58.60 12.07
CA ARG A 342 -34.65 58.45 12.54
C ARG A 342 -35.60 58.01 11.41
N SER A 343 -36.60 57.19 11.84
CA SER A 343 -37.99 57.27 11.36
C SER A 343 -38.32 56.74 9.96
N ALA A 344 -38.91 55.56 9.93
CA ALA A 344 -40.15 55.32 9.14
C ALA A 344 -40.81 53.98 9.56
N ASN A 345 -42.02 54.12 10.10
CA ASN A 345 -43.01 53.05 10.31
C ASN A 345 -43.47 52.46 8.99
N VAL A 346 -43.47 51.10 8.85
CA VAL A 346 -44.47 50.38 8.04
C VAL A 346 -44.57 48.92 8.56
N PRO A 347 -45.76 48.29 8.52
CA PRO A 347 -46.16 47.25 9.47
C PRO A 347 -45.85 45.83 9.05
N ALA A 348 -45.91 44.97 10.06
CA ALA A 348 -45.74 43.53 10.00
C ALA A 348 -46.65 42.85 8.97
N SER A 349 -46.07 42.01 8.13
CA SER A 349 -46.78 40.98 7.38
C SER A 349 -46.35 39.57 7.88
N SER A 350 -47.39 38.80 8.19
CA SER A 350 -47.43 37.46 8.77
C SER A 350 -46.60 36.39 8.03
N PRO A 351 -46.15 35.35 8.73
CA PRO A 351 -45.43 34.25 8.12
C PRO A 351 -46.38 33.29 7.36
N PRO A 352 -45.86 32.56 6.34
CA PRO A 352 -46.66 31.59 5.59
C PRO A 352 -46.85 30.28 6.40
N PRO A 353 -47.93 29.52 6.12
CA PRO A 353 -48.32 28.37 6.92
C PRO A 353 -47.49 27.12 6.63
N THR A 354 -47.25 26.37 7.68
CA THR A 354 -46.69 25.00 7.66
C THR A 354 -47.63 24.01 6.97
N PRO A 355 -47.14 23.06 6.16
CA PRO A 355 -47.99 22.00 5.65
C PRO A 355 -48.18 20.89 6.70
N THR A 356 -49.43 20.63 7.00
CA THR A 356 -49.93 19.52 7.81
C THR A 356 -49.63 18.17 7.18
N SER A 357 -49.09 17.29 7.99
CA SER A 357 -48.93 15.87 7.70
C SER A 357 -50.28 15.15 7.74
N THR A 358 -50.68 14.54 6.64
CA THR A 358 -51.75 13.52 6.60
C THR A 358 -51.12 12.17 6.32
N VAL A 359 -51.29 11.27 7.30
CA VAL A 359 -51.00 9.84 7.23
C VAL A 359 -52.17 9.16 6.52
N PRO A 360 -51.98 8.28 5.54
CA PRO A 360 -53.02 7.33 5.13
C PRO A 360 -52.80 5.96 5.76
N THR A 361 -53.82 5.45 6.39
CA THR A 361 -54.05 4.12 6.97
C THR A 361 -54.12 3.05 5.87
N PRO A 362 -53.76 1.79 6.15
CA PRO A 362 -53.58 0.75 5.13
C PRO A 362 -54.94 0.11 4.71
N GLN A 363 -55.12 -0.06 3.43
CA GLN A 363 -56.21 -0.88 2.86
C GLN A 363 -55.74 -2.23 2.38
N GLN A 364 -56.63 -3.17 2.54
CA GLN A 364 -56.61 -4.61 2.47
C GLN A 364 -56.23 -5.22 1.09
N LYS A 365 -55.72 -6.45 1.19
CA LYS A 365 -55.44 -7.42 0.11
C LYS A 365 -56.68 -7.75 -0.76
N PRO A 366 -56.49 -8.23 -1.97
CA PRO A 366 -57.29 -9.34 -2.50
C PRO A 366 -56.46 -10.64 -2.61
N GLN A 367 -57.18 -11.72 -2.28
CA GLN A 367 -56.73 -13.12 -2.33
C GLN A 367 -57.02 -13.76 -3.70
N HIS A 368 -56.17 -14.79 -4.00
CA HIS A 368 -56.42 -16.02 -4.74
C HIS A 368 -56.21 -16.07 -6.26
N PRO A 369 -56.06 -17.34 -6.81
CA PRO A 369 -55.42 -18.58 -6.34
C PRO A 369 -54.60 -19.32 -7.45
N TYR A 370 -54.06 -20.52 -7.11
CA TYR A 370 -53.57 -21.68 -7.88
C TYR A 370 -52.08 -21.94 -7.68
N ALA A 371 -51.55 -23.12 -7.44
CA ALA A 371 -52.01 -24.48 -7.19
C ALA A 371 -50.77 -25.23 -6.65
N ALA A 372 -50.99 -26.10 -5.69
CA ALA A 372 -49.98 -26.99 -5.12
C ALA A 372 -49.59 -28.11 -6.07
N SER A 373 -48.30 -28.40 -6.20
CA SER A 373 -47.79 -29.68 -6.68
C SER A 373 -46.89 -30.30 -5.62
N LYS A 374 -47.33 -31.41 -5.10
CA LYS A 374 -46.68 -32.29 -4.15
C LYS A 374 -45.54 -33.04 -4.83
N TYR A 375 -44.35 -33.05 -4.20
CA TYR A 375 -43.42 -34.17 -4.31
C TYR A 375 -42.92 -34.55 -2.92
N GLU A 376 -43.32 -35.77 -2.50
CA GLU A 376 -42.82 -36.48 -1.34
C GLU A 376 -41.35 -36.85 -1.52
N VAL A 377 -40.50 -36.54 -0.54
CA VAL A 377 -39.17 -37.11 -0.41
C VAL A 377 -39.21 -38.15 0.73
N ARG A 378 -39.06 -39.42 0.40
CA ARG A 378 -38.83 -40.50 1.38
C ARG A 378 -37.39 -40.49 1.86
N PRO A 379 -37.13 -40.77 3.15
CA PRO A 379 -35.78 -40.97 3.67
C PRO A 379 -35.30 -42.41 3.38
N MET A 380 -34.08 -42.55 2.84
CA MET A 380 -33.37 -43.81 2.78
C MET A 380 -32.38 -43.94 3.93
N SER A 381 -32.57 -45.02 4.71
CA SER A 381 -31.69 -45.46 5.80
C SER A 381 -30.36 -46.05 5.27
N PRO A 382 -29.29 -46.05 6.05
CA PRO A 382 -27.97 -46.53 5.64
C PRO A 382 -27.87 -48.04 5.78
N GLN A 383 -27.51 -48.75 4.67
CA GLN A 383 -27.08 -50.15 4.72
C GLN A 383 -25.57 -50.25 4.92
N VAL A 384 -25.21 -50.88 6.03
CA VAL A 384 -23.89 -51.44 6.33
C VAL A 384 -23.58 -52.60 5.40
N ARG A 385 -22.46 -52.60 4.69
CA ARG A 385 -21.85 -53.79 4.08
C ARG A 385 -20.39 -53.90 4.48
N SER A 386 -20.11 -55.03 5.07
CA SER A 386 -18.81 -55.57 5.51
C SER A 386 -17.86 -55.88 4.33
N PRO A 387 -16.54 -56.02 4.60
CA PRO A 387 -15.51 -56.04 3.57
C PRO A 387 -15.34 -57.43 2.94
N VAL A 388 -15.16 -57.42 1.62
CA VAL A 388 -14.69 -58.61 0.87
C VAL A 388 -13.22 -58.37 0.49
N SER A 389 -12.37 -59.26 0.97
CA SER A 389 -10.97 -59.43 0.60
C SER A 389 -10.85 -59.85 -0.89
N ARG A 390 -9.98 -59.18 -1.65
CA ARG A 390 -9.38 -59.75 -2.87
C ARG A 390 -7.97 -59.23 -3.08
N ASP A 391 -7.09 -60.16 -2.96
CA ASP A 391 -5.83 -60.49 -3.63
C ASP A 391 -4.94 -59.36 -4.21
N ALA A 392 -3.72 -59.41 -3.72
CA ALA A 392 -2.52 -58.79 -4.18
C ALA A 392 -2.18 -59.14 -5.64
N THR A 393 -2.04 -58.13 -6.50
CA THR A 393 -1.18 -58.27 -7.69
C THR A 393 -0.06 -57.24 -7.59
N SER A 394 1.14 -57.80 -7.58
CA SER A 394 2.45 -57.17 -7.48
C SER A 394 2.74 -56.25 -8.64
N VAL A 395 3.06 -54.97 -8.31
CA VAL A 395 3.71 -54.04 -9.22
C VAL A 395 5.22 -54.10 -8.93
N PRO A 396 6.09 -54.26 -9.94
CA PRO A 396 7.52 -54.30 -9.72
C PRO A 396 8.11 -52.91 -9.34
N PRO A 397 9.17 -52.86 -8.55
CA PRO A 397 9.77 -51.59 -8.14
C PRO A 397 10.55 -50.95 -9.30
N PRO A 398 10.66 -49.57 -9.31
CA PRO A 398 11.43 -48.87 -10.32
C PRO A 398 12.93 -49.13 -10.11
N PRO A 399 13.74 -49.03 -11.20
CA PRO A 399 15.19 -49.30 -11.13
C PRO A 399 15.93 -48.21 -10.33
N PRO A 400 17.05 -48.55 -9.69
CA PRO A 400 17.83 -47.61 -8.88
C PRO A 400 18.54 -46.56 -9.74
N LEU A 401 18.48 -45.30 -9.26
CA LEU A 401 19.22 -44.16 -9.81
C LEU A 401 20.73 -44.40 -9.66
N GLU A 402 21.44 -44.42 -10.77
CA GLU A 402 22.89 -44.45 -10.82
C GLU A 402 23.49 -43.14 -10.28
N THR A 403 24.36 -43.25 -9.31
CA THR A 403 25.21 -42.18 -8.81
C THR A 403 26.32 -41.86 -9.78
N PRO A 404 26.62 -40.60 -10.13
CA PRO A 404 27.75 -40.27 -10.98
C PRO A 404 29.09 -40.49 -10.23
N LYS A 405 29.95 -41.28 -10.82
CA LYS A 405 31.31 -41.56 -10.37
C LYS A 405 32.17 -40.29 -10.48
N SER A 406 32.90 -39.99 -9.41
CA SER A 406 33.95 -38.97 -9.36
C SER A 406 35.07 -39.28 -10.34
N PRO A 407 35.62 -38.32 -11.11
CA PRO A 407 36.80 -38.55 -11.91
C PRO A 407 38.06 -38.48 -11.05
N GLY A 408 38.92 -39.47 -11.27
CA GLY A 408 40.20 -39.66 -10.59
C GLY A 408 41.20 -38.54 -10.89
N ARG A 409 42.03 -38.35 -9.89
CA ARG A 409 43.18 -37.43 -9.83
C ARG A 409 44.31 -38.00 -10.65
N GLU A 410 44.55 -37.53 -11.88
CA GLU A 410 45.81 -37.75 -12.59
C GLU A 410 46.74 -36.55 -12.44
N THR A 411 47.88 -36.78 -11.84
CA THR A 411 49.02 -35.90 -11.79
C THR A 411 49.74 -35.92 -13.12
N ARG A 412 49.81 -34.80 -13.83
CA ARG A 412 50.74 -34.57 -14.93
C ARG A 412 51.51 -33.27 -14.75
N THR A 413 52.80 -33.39 -14.78
CA THR A 413 53.85 -32.38 -14.77
C THR A 413 53.71 -31.37 -15.92
N PRO A 414 54.16 -30.12 -15.76
CA PRO A 414 54.03 -29.08 -16.79
C PRO A 414 55.16 -29.19 -17.81
N THR A 415 54.81 -29.40 -19.06
CA THR A 415 55.69 -29.12 -20.22
C THR A 415 55.32 -27.74 -20.79
N SER A 416 56.39 -26.93 -20.85
CA SER A 416 56.39 -25.63 -21.48
C SER A 416 56.08 -25.71 -22.98
N GLN A 417 55.07 -24.98 -23.47
CA GLN A 417 55.02 -24.56 -24.86
C GLN A 417 54.47 -23.14 -24.98
N ASN A 418 55.27 -22.36 -25.70
CA ASN A 418 55.04 -21.01 -26.14
C ASN A 418 53.67 -20.85 -26.85
N GLY A 419 52.78 -20.04 -26.32
CA GLY A 419 51.51 -19.63 -26.93
C GLY A 419 51.55 -18.15 -27.28
N THR A 420 51.38 -17.85 -28.52
CA THR A 420 51.39 -16.61 -29.29
C THR A 420 50.50 -15.45 -28.72
N PRO A 421 50.84 -14.20 -29.01
CA PRO A 421 50.25 -12.99 -28.40
C PRO A 421 48.89 -12.53 -28.95
N SER A 422 48.03 -13.41 -29.47
CA SER A 422 46.79 -13.03 -30.13
C SER A 422 45.59 -12.82 -29.15
N ASN A 423 45.63 -13.40 -27.93
CA ASN A 423 44.50 -13.36 -27.02
C ASN A 423 44.41 -12.07 -26.15
N ARG A 424 45.47 -11.25 -26.08
CA ARG A 424 45.42 -9.98 -25.34
C ARG A 424 44.80 -8.86 -26.16
N ARG A 425 44.85 -8.88 -27.51
CA ARG A 425 44.21 -7.83 -28.34
C ARG A 425 42.69 -7.94 -28.32
N TYR A 426 42.10 -9.11 -28.37
CA TYR A 426 40.66 -9.33 -28.32
C TYR A 426 40.02 -8.87 -27.00
N SER A 427 40.76 -8.98 -25.89
CA SER A 427 40.25 -8.51 -24.56
C SER A 427 40.31 -7.00 -24.44
N MET A 428 41.27 -6.31 -25.04
CA MET A 428 41.40 -4.85 -25.02
C MET A 428 40.37 -4.18 -25.92
N ASP A 429 40.05 -4.72 -27.10
CA ASP A 429 39.06 -4.18 -28.00
C ASP A 429 37.64 -4.24 -27.38
N ASN A 430 37.30 -5.34 -26.70
CA ASN A 430 36.02 -5.44 -25.98
C ASN A 430 35.88 -4.45 -24.81
N THR A 431 36.97 -4.19 -24.08
CA THR A 431 36.95 -3.19 -22.99
C THR A 431 36.86 -1.77 -23.55
N LEU A 432 37.56 -1.47 -24.64
CA LEU A 432 37.45 -0.17 -25.30
C LEU A 432 36.04 0.07 -25.85
N GLN A 433 35.42 -0.90 -26.51
CA GLN A 433 34.03 -0.80 -26.99
C GLN A 433 33.05 -0.59 -25.84
N HIS A 434 33.26 -1.24 -24.68
CA HIS A 434 32.44 -1.04 -23.49
C HIS A 434 32.59 0.38 -22.95
N ILE A 435 33.79 0.91 -22.86
CA ILE A 435 34.07 2.29 -22.42
C ILE A 435 33.44 3.32 -23.39
N VAL A 436 33.55 3.10 -24.69
CA VAL A 436 32.93 3.97 -25.72
C VAL A 436 31.42 3.96 -25.56
N GLY A 437 30.78 2.81 -25.32
CA GLY A 437 29.35 2.70 -25.07
C GLY A 437 28.91 3.43 -23.78
N GLN A 438 29.72 3.38 -22.71
CA GLN A 438 29.44 4.17 -21.50
C GLN A 438 29.58 5.66 -21.71
N LEU A 439 30.58 6.11 -22.47
CA LEU A 439 30.76 7.53 -22.83
C LEU A 439 29.58 8.05 -23.67
N GLU A 440 29.05 7.27 -24.61
CA GLU A 440 27.84 7.64 -25.35
C GLU A 440 26.61 7.82 -24.45
N ILE A 441 26.42 6.94 -23.45
CA ILE A 441 25.33 7.06 -22.47
C ILE A 441 25.50 8.34 -21.64
N ILE A 442 26.71 8.62 -21.17
CA ILE A 442 27.01 9.85 -20.41
C ILE A 442 26.73 11.10 -21.26
N THR A 443 27.15 11.10 -22.51
CA THR A 443 26.92 12.24 -23.43
C THR A 443 25.43 12.46 -23.67
N ARG A 444 24.65 11.40 -23.84
CA ARG A 444 23.18 11.50 -23.98
C ARG A 444 22.53 12.02 -22.72
N THR A 445 22.97 11.58 -21.52
CA THR A 445 22.42 12.08 -20.25
C THR A 445 22.76 13.54 -20.03
N LEU A 446 23.97 14.00 -20.35
CA LEU A 446 24.35 15.41 -20.29
C LEU A 446 23.48 16.26 -21.21
N SER A 447 23.24 15.84 -22.45
CA SER A 447 22.36 16.57 -23.38
C SER A 447 20.90 16.68 -22.86
N VAL A 448 20.39 15.67 -22.15
CA VAL A 448 19.07 15.75 -21.51
C VAL A 448 19.08 16.71 -20.33
N LEU A 449 20.16 16.76 -19.55
CA LEU A 449 20.31 17.70 -18.43
C LEU A 449 20.41 19.14 -18.92
N GLU A 450 21.19 19.41 -19.99
CA GLU A 450 21.28 20.73 -20.60
C GLU A 450 19.91 21.23 -21.08
N LYS A 451 19.12 20.38 -21.75
CA LYS A 451 17.76 20.74 -22.15
C LYS A 451 16.85 21.06 -20.95
N ARG A 452 16.99 20.31 -19.84
CA ARG A 452 16.22 20.59 -18.62
C ARG A 452 16.62 21.89 -17.95
N ILE A 453 17.90 22.21 -17.94
CA ILE A 453 18.40 23.48 -17.40
C ILE A 453 17.82 24.64 -18.22
N SER A 454 17.89 24.58 -19.54
CA SER A 454 17.33 25.60 -20.43
C SER A 454 15.80 25.81 -20.19
N ILE A 455 15.03 24.73 -20.06
CA ILE A 455 13.59 24.83 -19.77
C ILE A 455 13.33 25.49 -18.40
N ASN A 456 14.17 25.21 -17.39
CA ASN A 456 14.03 25.81 -16.08
C ASN A 456 14.43 27.30 -16.09
N GLU A 457 15.45 27.67 -16.85
CA GLU A 457 15.84 29.07 -17.05
C GLU A 457 14.72 29.87 -17.71
N ASP A 458 14.08 29.31 -18.75
CA ASP A 458 12.92 29.93 -19.40
C ASP A 458 11.74 30.13 -18.42
N ARG A 459 11.47 29.15 -17.54
CA ARG A 459 10.44 29.25 -16.51
C ARG A 459 10.78 30.31 -15.45
N ILE A 460 12.02 30.41 -15.05
CA ILE A 460 12.47 31.44 -14.09
C ILE A 460 12.30 32.82 -14.69
N CYS A 461 12.65 33.01 -15.97
CA CYS A 461 12.44 34.26 -16.68
C CYS A 461 10.95 34.64 -16.80
N GLU A 462 10.09 33.66 -17.06
CA GLU A 462 8.63 33.87 -17.11
C GLU A 462 8.06 34.30 -15.75
N VAL A 463 8.46 33.62 -14.68
CA VAL A 463 8.06 33.98 -13.31
C VAL A 463 8.53 35.38 -12.93
N ALA A 464 9.76 35.73 -13.26
CA ALA A 464 10.32 37.07 -13.01
C ALA A 464 9.53 38.15 -13.77
N ARG A 465 9.12 37.87 -15.02
CA ARG A 465 8.28 38.79 -15.81
C ARG A 465 6.90 38.99 -15.16
N VAL A 466 6.25 37.92 -14.74
CA VAL A 466 4.93 37.98 -14.08
C VAL A 466 5.03 38.74 -12.75
N GLN A 467 6.08 38.51 -11.95
CA GLN A 467 6.31 39.26 -10.71
C GLN A 467 6.48 40.77 -10.95
N LYS A 468 7.22 41.14 -12.00
CA LYS A 468 7.40 42.55 -12.36
C LYS A 468 6.06 43.19 -12.77
N GLU A 469 5.23 42.52 -13.54
CA GLU A 469 3.89 43.00 -13.91
C GLU A 469 2.98 43.20 -12.69
N ILE A 470 3.02 42.26 -11.74
CA ILE A 470 2.24 42.37 -10.48
C ILE A 470 2.70 43.60 -9.67
N LEU A 471 4.01 43.80 -9.53
CA LEU A 471 4.57 44.96 -8.82
C LEU A 471 4.20 46.29 -9.49
N GLU A 472 4.21 46.35 -10.82
CA GLU A 472 3.78 47.54 -11.58
C GLU A 472 2.29 47.84 -11.39
N ARG A 473 1.44 46.81 -11.39
CA ARG A 473 0.00 46.96 -11.09
C ARG A 473 -0.26 47.43 -9.66
N GLN A 474 0.48 46.91 -8.67
CA GLN A 474 0.38 47.36 -7.28
C GLN A 474 0.79 48.83 -7.12
N ARG A 475 1.86 49.29 -7.81
CA ARG A 475 2.28 50.68 -7.83
C ARG A 475 1.26 51.61 -8.47
N GLN A 476 0.54 51.16 -9.52
CA GLN A 476 -0.53 51.91 -10.18
C GLN A 476 -1.77 52.02 -9.30
N THR A 477 -2.13 50.99 -8.54
CA THR A 477 -3.25 51.01 -7.59
C THR A 477 -2.97 51.91 -6.39
N SER A 478 -1.72 51.94 -5.85
CA SER A 478 -1.32 52.84 -4.80
C SER A 478 -1.38 54.31 -5.22
N ARG A 479 -0.99 54.63 -6.47
CA ARG A 479 -1.07 56.02 -7.01
C ARG A 479 -2.48 56.46 -7.30
N ARG A 480 -3.48 55.58 -7.48
CA ARG A 480 -4.87 55.90 -7.66
C ARG A 480 -5.67 56.03 -6.34
N GLY A 481 -5.07 55.61 -5.22
CA GLY A 481 -5.64 55.75 -3.89
C GLY A 481 -5.21 57.02 -3.15
N GLU A 482 -4.23 57.77 -3.69
CA GLU A 482 -3.71 59.02 -3.13
C GLU A 482 -4.18 60.28 -3.90
N ALA A 483 -4.99 60.11 -4.95
CA ALA A 483 -5.66 61.18 -5.71
C ALA A 483 -7.18 61.15 -5.44
#